data_4a5dfac5032a0bd211daa0cb29068f42
#
_entry.id   4a5dfac5032a0bd211daa0cb29068f42
#
_cell.length_a   1.000
_cell.length_b   1.000
_cell.length_c   1.000
_cell.angle_alpha   90.00
_cell.angle_beta   90.00
_cell.angle_gamma   90.00
#
_symmetry.space_group_name_H-M   'P 1'
#
loop_
_entity.id
_entity.type
_entity.pdbx_description
1 polymer ?
#
loop_
_entity_poly.entity_id
_entity_poly.type
_entity_poly.pdbx_seq_one_letter_code
_entity_poly.pdbx_strand_id
1 'polypeptide(L)'
;TGYASFPQNGAGGGEAGGPGGNPAMNSRPTDNNYGAFGGEGVFSTITGTPIGYAGGGSGGSHAPHYPSSGTAHNGDPRAGHQINIGKRYGGADGGIGNSQPASSGSDAPANLGGGGGGSGQYNVHCGGGGSGVVILRMPTAMYTGTTTGSPTVTTDGPDTILKFTGSGTYVS
;
A
#
# COMPACT_ATOMS: atom_id res chain seq x y z
N THR A 1 11.68 -36.03 -17.52
CA THR A 1 11.89 -34.61 -17.88
C THR A 1 11.04 -33.77 -16.94
N GLY A 2 11.61 -33.45 -15.75
CA GLY A 2 10.94 -32.57 -14.79
C GLY A 2 11.01 -31.14 -15.29
N TYR A 3 9.87 -30.51 -15.50
CA TYR A 3 9.79 -29.07 -15.68
C TYR A 3 10.20 -28.43 -14.35
N ALA A 4 11.30 -27.73 -14.33
CA ALA A 4 11.61 -26.82 -13.23
C ALA A 4 10.53 -25.72 -13.25
N SER A 5 9.57 -25.81 -12.33
CA SER A 5 8.64 -24.72 -12.11
C SER A 5 9.42 -23.57 -11.48
N PHE A 6 9.67 -22.53 -12.26
CA PHE A 6 10.25 -21.30 -11.74
C PHE A 6 9.26 -20.71 -10.74
N PRO A 7 9.72 -20.36 -9.55
CA PRO A 7 8.85 -19.69 -8.59
C PRO A 7 8.40 -18.36 -9.19
N GLN A 8 7.08 -18.18 -9.23
CA GLN A 8 6.45 -16.98 -9.79
C GLN A 8 6.24 -15.98 -8.65
N ASN A 9 7.05 -14.95 -8.62
CA ASN A 9 6.92 -13.85 -7.67
C ASN A 9 6.35 -12.63 -8.37
N GLY A 10 5.43 -11.94 -7.72
CA GLY A 10 4.84 -10.71 -8.23
C GLY A 10 5.76 -9.51 -8.08
N ALA A 11 5.74 -8.61 -9.05
CA ALA A 11 6.36 -7.30 -8.94
C ALA A 11 5.55 -6.40 -7.99
N GLY A 12 6.21 -5.45 -7.36
CA GLY A 12 5.56 -4.41 -6.55
C GLY A 12 4.93 -3.33 -7.43
N GLY A 13 3.86 -2.70 -6.96
CA GLY A 13 3.26 -1.55 -7.62
C GLY A 13 4.11 -0.29 -7.44
N GLY A 14 4.21 0.53 -8.49
CA GLY A 14 4.78 1.86 -8.39
C GLY A 14 3.76 2.87 -7.85
N GLU A 15 4.21 4.04 -7.39
CA GLU A 15 3.36 5.10 -6.84
C GLU A 15 4.01 6.48 -6.86
N ALA A 16 3.34 7.44 -6.18
CA ALA A 16 3.75 8.85 -6.19
C ALA A 16 5.16 9.12 -5.64
N GLY A 17 5.72 8.24 -4.82
CA GLY A 17 7.04 8.45 -4.20
C GLY A 17 8.20 7.72 -4.90
N GLY A 18 7.91 6.72 -5.74
CA GLY A 18 8.96 5.95 -6.42
C GLY A 18 8.47 4.67 -7.09
N PRO A 19 9.32 4.01 -7.86
CA PRO A 19 8.97 2.76 -8.52
C PRO A 19 8.84 1.61 -7.52
N GLY A 20 7.94 0.68 -7.78
CA GLY A 20 7.91 -0.60 -7.09
C GLY A 20 9.18 -1.43 -7.38
N GLY A 21 9.51 -2.32 -6.46
CA GLY A 21 10.67 -3.20 -6.61
C GLY A 21 10.45 -4.31 -7.62
N ASN A 22 11.53 -4.87 -8.10
CA ASN A 22 11.53 -6.10 -8.88
C ASN A 22 11.57 -7.31 -7.93
N PRO A 23 10.88 -8.42 -8.25
CA PRO A 23 10.98 -9.63 -7.45
C PRO A 23 12.41 -10.16 -7.50
N ALA A 24 12.92 -10.59 -6.34
CA ALA A 24 14.20 -11.28 -6.29
C ALA A 24 14.04 -12.66 -6.92
N MET A 25 14.58 -12.82 -8.11
CA MET A 25 14.69 -14.12 -8.78
C MET A 25 16.04 -14.74 -8.40
N ASN A 26 16.08 -15.50 -7.33
CA ASN A 26 17.23 -16.32 -7.03
C ASN A 26 17.09 -17.66 -7.75
N SER A 27 18.14 -18.03 -8.52
CA SER A 27 18.20 -19.22 -9.35
C SER A 27 18.38 -20.54 -8.56
N ARG A 28 18.25 -20.51 -7.23
CA ARG A 28 18.36 -21.70 -6.38
C ARG A 28 17.02 -22.02 -5.72
N PRO A 29 16.60 -23.29 -5.71
CA PRO A 29 15.35 -23.72 -5.06
C PRO A 29 15.31 -23.51 -3.55
N THR A 30 16.45 -23.20 -2.93
CA THR A 30 16.62 -22.99 -1.49
C THR A 30 16.61 -21.52 -1.07
N ASP A 31 16.65 -20.60 -2.04
CA ASP A 31 16.71 -19.19 -1.72
C ASP A 31 15.27 -18.62 -1.64
N ASN A 32 15.06 -17.82 -0.62
CA ASN A 32 13.79 -17.21 -0.31
C ASN A 32 13.26 -16.38 -1.50
N ASN A 33 12.26 -16.92 -2.18
CA ASN A 33 11.57 -16.21 -3.26
C ASN A 33 10.53 -15.28 -2.66
N TYR A 34 10.91 -14.04 -2.47
CA TYR A 34 10.02 -12.99 -1.96
C TYR A 34 9.34 -12.23 -3.11
N GLY A 35 8.08 -11.90 -2.93
CA GLY A 35 7.43 -10.89 -3.76
C GLY A 35 8.16 -9.55 -3.63
N ALA A 36 8.08 -8.71 -4.66
CA ALA A 36 8.72 -7.41 -4.63
C ALA A 36 7.97 -6.44 -3.70
N PHE A 37 8.72 -5.51 -3.12
CA PHE A 37 8.12 -4.43 -2.32
C PHE A 37 7.36 -3.44 -3.20
N GLY A 38 6.30 -2.86 -2.66
CA GLY A 38 5.66 -1.69 -3.25
C GLY A 38 6.58 -0.48 -3.13
N GLY A 39 6.41 0.50 -3.99
CA GLY A 39 7.18 1.71 -3.89
C GLY A 39 6.80 2.52 -2.62
N GLU A 40 7.59 3.52 -2.30
CA GLU A 40 7.35 4.41 -1.16
C GLU A 40 6.35 5.50 -1.55
N GLY A 41 5.20 5.58 -0.92
CA GLY A 41 4.30 6.73 -1.08
C GLY A 41 4.93 8.05 -0.65
N VAL A 42 4.14 9.03 -0.43
CA VAL A 42 4.59 10.36 0.01
C VAL A 42 4.07 10.69 1.39
N PHE A 43 4.89 11.37 2.19
CA PHE A 43 4.44 11.99 3.43
C PHE A 43 3.88 13.38 3.20
N SER A 44 2.81 13.69 3.89
CA SER A 44 2.26 15.05 3.93
C SER A 44 1.84 15.42 5.34
N THR A 45 2.10 16.65 5.72
CA THR A 45 1.64 17.27 6.98
C THR A 45 0.44 18.18 6.76
N ILE A 46 -0.20 18.10 5.60
CA ILE A 46 -1.34 18.96 5.22
C ILE A 46 -2.49 18.91 6.24
N THR A 47 -2.63 17.81 6.98
CA THR A 47 -3.66 17.63 8.01
C THR A 47 -3.20 18.04 9.43
N GLY A 48 -2.04 18.66 9.56
CA GLY A 48 -1.44 19.01 10.84
C GLY A 48 -0.60 17.90 11.46
N THR A 49 -0.77 16.66 11.03
CA THR A 49 0.04 15.50 11.44
C THR A 49 0.63 14.80 10.23
N PRO A 50 1.84 14.22 10.32
CA PRO A 50 2.43 13.50 9.20
C PRO A 50 1.63 12.22 8.90
N ILE A 51 1.10 12.14 7.68
CA ILE A 51 0.38 10.97 7.15
C ILE A 51 1.02 10.55 5.84
N GLY A 52 1.20 9.25 5.64
CA GLY A 52 1.66 8.70 4.37
C GLY A 52 0.50 8.39 3.43
N TYR A 53 0.68 8.71 2.15
CA TYR A 53 -0.30 8.54 1.08
C TYR A 53 0.32 7.82 -0.11
N ALA A 54 -0.53 7.17 -0.90
CA ALA A 54 -0.21 6.60 -2.20
C ALA A 54 0.96 5.61 -2.19
N GLY A 55 1.11 4.78 -1.16
CA GLY A 55 2.09 3.69 -1.13
C GLY A 55 1.66 2.53 -2.04
N GLY A 56 2.62 1.91 -2.75
CA GLY A 56 2.38 0.76 -3.59
C GLY A 56 2.14 -0.52 -2.80
N GLY A 57 1.33 -1.42 -3.35
CA GLY A 57 1.17 -2.75 -2.81
C GLY A 57 2.38 -3.65 -3.10
N SER A 58 2.72 -4.53 -2.18
CA SER A 58 3.78 -5.52 -2.43
C SER A 58 3.28 -6.69 -3.28
N GLY A 59 4.18 -7.27 -4.06
CA GLY A 59 3.93 -8.48 -4.82
C GLY A 59 3.72 -9.70 -3.92
N GLY A 60 2.96 -10.66 -4.39
CA GLY A 60 2.83 -11.95 -3.69
C GLY A 60 4.10 -12.80 -3.83
N SER A 61 4.35 -13.67 -2.88
CA SER A 61 5.48 -14.59 -2.87
C SER A 61 5.03 -16.05 -2.99
N HIS A 62 5.76 -16.84 -3.76
CA HIS A 62 5.59 -18.29 -3.82
C HIS A 62 6.79 -18.97 -3.14
N ALA A 63 6.73 -19.12 -1.83
CA ALA A 63 7.81 -19.74 -1.06
C ALA A 63 7.49 -21.22 -0.76
N PRO A 64 8.27 -22.19 -1.25
CA PRO A 64 7.97 -23.61 -1.04
C PRO A 64 8.31 -24.15 0.35
N HIS A 65 9.04 -23.49 1.22
CA HIS A 65 9.72 -24.21 2.28
C HIS A 65 9.88 -23.59 3.67
N TYR A 66 9.12 -22.59 4.08
CA TYR A 66 9.17 -22.25 5.50
C TYR A 66 7.79 -22.33 6.14
N PRO A 67 7.57 -23.36 6.98
CA PRO A 67 6.47 -23.34 7.91
C PRO A 67 6.79 -22.29 8.98
N SER A 68 5.86 -21.45 9.25
CA SER A 68 5.79 -20.70 10.51
C SER A 68 6.83 -19.59 10.73
N SER A 69 6.53 -18.48 10.25
CA SER A 69 6.35 -17.35 11.14
C SER A 69 5.43 -16.38 10.43
N GLY A 70 4.24 -16.21 10.93
CA GLY A 70 3.10 -15.52 10.33
C GLY A 70 3.28 -14.03 10.03
N THR A 71 4.41 -13.69 9.47
CA THR A 71 4.63 -12.41 8.83
C THR A 71 4.70 -12.66 7.34
N ALA A 72 3.67 -12.23 6.62
CA ALA A 72 3.78 -12.04 5.20
C ALA A 72 5.09 -11.29 4.94
N HIS A 73 6.05 -11.96 4.31
CA HIS A 73 7.25 -11.28 3.89
C HIS A 73 6.86 -10.31 2.78
N ASN A 74 6.70 -9.10 3.17
CA ASN A 74 6.42 -7.98 2.33
C ASN A 74 7.62 -7.68 1.47
N GLY A 75 7.81 -8.44 0.41
CA GLY A 75 8.82 -8.20 -0.59
C GLY A 75 10.24 -7.97 -0.11
N ASP A 76 10.58 -7.05 0.67
CA ASP A 76 11.93 -6.79 1.20
C ASP A 76 11.92 -6.82 2.73
N PRO A 77 12.76 -7.65 3.39
CA PRO A 77 12.95 -7.56 4.83
C PRO A 77 13.42 -6.17 5.27
N ARG A 78 14.02 -5.39 4.38
CA ARG A 78 14.32 -3.98 4.64
C ARG A 78 13.10 -3.08 4.53
N ALA A 79 12.14 -3.40 3.68
CA ALA A 79 10.84 -2.72 3.69
C ALA A 79 10.10 -2.99 5.01
N GLY A 80 10.19 -4.22 5.54
CA GLY A 80 9.72 -4.56 6.88
C GLY A 80 10.36 -3.73 7.98
N HIS A 81 11.59 -3.32 7.83
CA HIS A 81 12.32 -2.56 8.83
C HIS A 81 12.01 -1.05 8.81
N GLN A 82 11.54 -0.53 7.71
CA GLN A 82 11.08 0.86 7.60
C GLN A 82 9.64 1.07 8.09
N ILE A 83 8.98 0.02 8.49
CA ILE A 83 7.53 -0.09 8.69
C ILE A 83 7.06 0.40 10.05
N ASN A 84 7.90 0.84 10.92
CA ASN A 84 7.43 1.56 12.10
C ASN A 84 6.90 2.96 11.79
N ILE A 85 6.89 3.32 10.51
CA ILE A 85 6.34 4.58 10.06
C ILE A 85 5.02 4.31 9.33
N GLY A 86 3.97 4.02 10.12
CA GLY A 86 2.59 3.98 9.67
C GLY A 86 2.36 3.23 8.36
N LYS A 87 2.24 1.91 8.44
CA LYS A 87 1.75 1.02 7.38
C LYS A 87 1.91 1.58 5.96
N ARG A 88 3.17 1.67 5.47
CA ARG A 88 3.49 1.80 4.04
C ARG A 88 2.73 2.86 3.25
N TYR A 89 2.49 3.98 3.88
CA TYR A 89 1.83 5.10 3.18
C TYR A 89 0.55 4.72 2.42
N GLY A 90 -0.18 3.73 2.95
CA GLY A 90 -1.42 3.25 2.37
C GLY A 90 -1.29 2.05 1.42
N GLY A 91 -0.09 1.51 1.17
CA GLY A 91 0.08 0.27 0.42
C GLY A 91 -0.26 -0.97 1.25
N ALA A 92 -0.60 -2.07 0.60
CA ALA A 92 -1.02 -3.31 1.25
C ALA A 92 -0.05 -4.48 1.01
N ASP A 93 -0.17 -5.51 1.84
CA ASP A 93 0.69 -6.68 1.84
C ASP A 93 0.32 -7.69 0.77
N GLY A 94 1.33 -8.23 0.10
CA GLY A 94 1.16 -9.39 -0.75
C GLY A 94 0.87 -10.67 0.04
N GLY A 95 0.16 -11.58 -0.60
CA GLY A 95 -0.12 -12.89 -0.06
C GLY A 95 1.05 -13.87 -0.18
N ILE A 96 0.99 -14.96 0.57
CA ILE A 96 1.97 -16.05 0.56
C ILE A 96 1.37 -17.26 -0.15
N GLY A 97 2.09 -17.75 -1.16
CA GLY A 97 1.79 -19.01 -1.82
C GLY A 97 2.46 -20.19 -1.12
N ASN A 98 2.06 -21.39 -1.51
CA ASN A 98 2.62 -22.67 -1.03
C ASN A 98 2.67 -22.88 0.49
N SER A 99 2.12 -21.98 1.28
CA SER A 99 1.69 -22.27 2.63
C SER A 99 0.31 -22.94 2.58
N GLN A 100 0.01 -23.83 3.51
CA GLN A 100 -1.35 -24.36 3.62
C GLN A 100 -2.00 -23.79 4.89
N PRO A 101 -2.99 -22.95 4.73
CA PRO A 101 -3.56 -22.43 3.47
C PRO A 101 -2.74 -21.28 2.85
N ALA A 102 -2.79 -21.17 1.51
CA ALA A 102 -2.26 -20.02 0.80
C ALA A 102 -3.06 -18.76 1.17
N SER A 103 -2.40 -17.59 1.19
CA SER A 103 -3.07 -16.34 1.54
C SER A 103 -3.27 -15.42 0.34
N SER A 104 -4.41 -14.73 0.33
CA SER A 104 -4.67 -13.62 -0.57
C SER A 104 -3.80 -12.41 -0.24
N GLY A 105 -3.60 -11.53 -1.20
CA GLY A 105 -3.11 -10.19 -0.94
C GLY A 105 -4.11 -9.41 -0.08
N SER A 106 -3.61 -8.47 0.69
CA SER A 106 -4.45 -7.60 1.53
C SER A 106 -4.98 -6.41 0.75
N ASP A 107 -6.18 -5.95 1.10
CA ASP A 107 -6.71 -4.68 0.60
C ASP A 107 -5.93 -3.50 1.19
N ALA A 108 -5.71 -2.47 0.39
CA ALA A 108 -5.14 -1.22 0.86
C ALA A 108 -6.16 -0.42 1.69
N PRO A 109 -5.70 0.32 2.70
CA PRO A 109 -6.57 1.18 3.50
C PRO A 109 -7.27 2.23 2.63
N ALA A 110 -8.55 2.48 2.94
CA ALA A 110 -9.31 3.54 2.28
C ALA A 110 -8.75 4.94 2.57
N ASN A 111 -8.97 5.85 1.63
CA ASN A 111 -8.63 7.28 1.73
C ASN A 111 -7.13 7.58 1.88
N LEU A 112 -6.29 6.67 1.44
CA LEU A 112 -4.84 6.88 1.35
C LEU A 112 -4.31 6.72 -0.08
N GLY A 113 -5.12 6.21 -1.02
CA GLY A 113 -4.75 6.04 -2.42
C GLY A 113 -3.69 4.98 -2.68
N GLY A 114 -3.54 4.02 -1.76
CA GLY A 114 -2.51 2.98 -1.86
C GLY A 114 -2.88 1.82 -2.78
N GLY A 115 -1.89 1.06 -3.23
CA GLY A 115 -2.05 -0.15 -4.03
C GLY A 115 -2.39 -1.38 -3.18
N GLY A 116 -3.23 -2.28 -3.68
CA GLY A 116 -3.51 -3.58 -3.07
C GLY A 116 -2.35 -4.56 -3.19
N GLY A 117 -2.29 -5.54 -2.32
CA GLY A 117 -1.29 -6.60 -2.32
C GLY A 117 -1.50 -7.63 -3.42
N GLY A 118 -0.43 -8.16 -4.01
CA GLY A 118 -0.49 -9.27 -4.97
C GLY A 118 -0.88 -10.60 -4.33
N SER A 119 -1.45 -11.53 -5.10
CA SER A 119 -1.75 -12.88 -4.61
C SER A 119 -0.48 -13.72 -4.46
N GLY A 120 -0.45 -14.62 -3.47
CA GLY A 120 0.67 -15.54 -3.25
C GLY A 120 0.69 -16.74 -4.17
N GLN A 121 -0.46 -17.16 -4.71
CA GLN A 121 -0.62 -18.39 -5.48
C GLN A 121 -1.90 -18.37 -6.34
N TYR A 122 -2.03 -19.37 -7.26
CA TYR A 122 -3.29 -19.66 -7.93
C TYR A 122 -4.41 -19.95 -6.89
N ASN A 123 -5.62 -19.57 -7.22
CA ASN A 123 -6.82 -19.75 -6.38
C ASN A 123 -6.92 -18.87 -5.12
N VAL A 124 -6.06 -17.87 -4.98
CA VAL A 124 -6.20 -16.79 -4.01
C VAL A 124 -6.25 -15.45 -4.74
N HIS A 125 -6.82 -14.44 -4.11
CA HIS A 125 -7.10 -13.16 -4.75
C HIS A 125 -5.99 -12.13 -4.47
N CYS A 126 -5.82 -11.19 -5.38
CA CYS A 126 -5.10 -9.94 -5.09
C CYS A 126 -5.98 -9.05 -4.22
N GLY A 127 -5.37 -8.24 -3.40
CA GLY A 127 -6.07 -7.20 -2.66
C GLY A 127 -6.49 -6.04 -3.56
N GLY A 128 -7.56 -5.36 -3.19
CA GLY A 128 -8.03 -4.14 -3.84
C GLY A 128 -7.17 -2.94 -3.48
N GLY A 129 -7.05 -1.98 -4.39
CA GLY A 129 -6.46 -0.67 -4.09
C GLY A 129 -7.35 0.15 -3.15
N GLY A 130 -6.74 1.01 -2.33
CA GLY A 130 -7.45 1.93 -1.45
C GLY A 130 -8.02 3.12 -2.22
N SER A 131 -9.16 3.65 -1.76
CA SER A 131 -9.69 4.88 -2.32
C SER A 131 -8.74 6.06 -2.08
N GLY A 132 -8.78 7.06 -2.97
CA GLY A 132 -8.04 8.30 -2.83
C GLY A 132 -8.71 9.28 -1.85
N VAL A 133 -8.06 10.41 -1.65
CA VAL A 133 -8.54 11.53 -0.84
C VAL A 133 -8.12 12.84 -1.50
N VAL A 134 -8.95 13.88 -1.37
CA VAL A 134 -8.57 15.26 -1.70
C VAL A 134 -8.57 16.07 -0.41
N ILE A 135 -7.48 16.79 -0.16
CA ILE A 135 -7.32 17.61 1.03
C ILE A 135 -6.99 19.03 0.60
N LEU A 136 -7.78 19.97 1.09
CA LEU A 136 -7.53 21.40 0.92
C LEU A 136 -7.15 21.99 2.29
N ARG A 137 -6.12 22.82 2.32
CA ARG A 137 -5.73 23.62 3.51
C ARG A 137 -5.64 25.07 3.11
N MET A 138 -6.26 25.92 3.89
CA MET A 138 -6.32 27.35 3.63
C MET A 138 -6.43 28.14 4.94
N PRO A 139 -6.01 29.42 4.97
CA PRO A 139 -6.27 30.29 6.10
C PRO A 139 -7.77 30.31 6.44
N THR A 140 -8.12 30.18 7.70
CA THR A 140 -9.52 30.13 8.15
C THR A 140 -10.30 31.39 7.74
N ALA A 141 -9.63 32.53 7.67
CA ALA A 141 -10.24 33.78 7.19
C ALA A 141 -10.68 33.74 5.72
N MET A 142 -10.16 32.79 4.93
CA MET A 142 -10.52 32.61 3.50
C MET A 142 -11.52 31.48 3.29
N TYR A 143 -11.88 30.77 4.35
CA TYR A 143 -12.85 29.68 4.24
C TYR A 143 -14.27 30.20 4.18
N THR A 144 -14.94 30.03 3.04
CA THR A 144 -16.32 30.55 2.79
C THR A 144 -17.41 29.70 3.44
N GLY A 145 -17.11 28.48 3.85
CA GLY A 145 -18.10 27.53 4.37
C GLY A 145 -18.95 26.85 3.29
N THR A 146 -18.80 27.21 2.02
CA THR A 146 -19.63 26.69 0.93
C THR A 146 -19.04 25.42 0.35
N THR A 147 -19.59 24.25 0.73
CA THR A 147 -19.13 22.94 0.27
C THR A 147 -20.31 22.04 -0.12
N THR A 148 -20.03 21.06 -0.99
CA THR A 148 -20.91 19.90 -1.22
C THR A 148 -20.14 18.61 -0.97
N GLY A 149 -20.81 17.45 -0.90
CA GLY A 149 -20.15 16.14 -0.72
C GLY A 149 -19.69 15.88 0.71
N SER A 150 -20.13 16.67 1.68
CA SER A 150 -19.88 16.48 3.12
C SER A 150 -18.42 16.21 3.48
N PRO A 151 -17.48 17.10 3.12
CA PRO A 151 -16.09 16.94 3.56
C PRO A 151 -15.99 16.99 5.08
N THR A 152 -15.02 16.30 5.64
CA THR A 152 -14.63 16.52 7.03
C THR A 152 -13.90 17.86 7.11
N VAL A 153 -14.40 18.79 7.94
CA VAL A 153 -13.79 20.10 8.17
C VAL A 153 -13.15 20.13 9.54
N THR A 154 -11.87 20.46 9.60
CA THR A 154 -11.08 20.58 10.84
C THR A 154 -10.27 21.87 10.81
N THR A 155 -9.70 22.25 11.95
CA THR A 155 -8.78 23.39 12.06
C THR A 155 -7.43 22.94 12.62
N ASP A 156 -6.35 23.57 12.15
CA ASP A 156 -5.01 23.40 12.66
C ASP A 156 -4.34 24.77 12.74
N GLY A 157 -4.27 25.30 13.96
CA GLY A 157 -3.84 26.68 14.18
C GLY A 157 -4.72 27.68 13.43
N PRO A 158 -4.15 28.56 12.59
CA PRO A 158 -4.90 29.57 11.84
C PRO A 158 -5.57 29.02 10.57
N ASP A 159 -5.41 27.74 10.24
CA ASP A 159 -5.86 27.15 9.00
C ASP A 159 -7.09 26.28 9.17
N THR A 160 -7.94 26.26 8.14
CA THR A 160 -9.03 25.31 7.95
C THR A 160 -8.61 24.25 6.94
N ILE A 161 -8.94 22.99 7.27
CA ILE A 161 -8.62 21.82 6.47
C ILE A 161 -9.91 21.12 6.08
N LEU A 162 -10.09 20.90 4.77
CA LEU A 162 -11.22 20.15 4.21
C LEU A 162 -10.68 18.82 3.68
N LYS A 163 -11.26 17.71 4.13
CA LYS A 163 -10.93 16.38 3.66
C LYS A 163 -12.12 15.75 2.95
N PHE A 164 -12.00 15.54 1.64
CA PHE A 164 -13.00 14.87 0.80
C PHE A 164 -12.60 13.41 0.60
N THR A 165 -13.47 12.49 1.00
CA THR A 165 -13.35 11.04 0.78
C THR A 165 -14.30 10.53 -0.29
N GLY A 166 -15.03 11.39 -0.93
CA GLY A 166 -15.95 11.18 -2.05
C GLY A 166 -16.05 12.44 -2.90
N SER A 167 -16.91 12.42 -3.89
CA SER A 167 -17.16 13.57 -4.77
C SER A 167 -17.72 14.75 -3.98
N GLY A 168 -17.23 15.95 -4.26
CA GLY A 168 -17.66 17.18 -3.63
C GLY A 168 -17.06 18.40 -4.28
N THR A 169 -17.49 19.58 -3.82
CA THR A 169 -17.01 20.88 -4.28
C THR A 169 -16.71 21.79 -3.11
N TYR A 170 -15.78 22.70 -3.31
CA TYR A 170 -15.57 23.87 -2.47
C TYR A 170 -15.63 25.11 -3.35
N VAL A 171 -16.30 26.15 -2.89
CA VAL A 171 -16.39 27.46 -3.56
C VAL A 171 -15.61 28.47 -2.73
N SER A 172 -14.58 29.03 -3.32
CA SER A 172 -13.73 30.09 -2.74
C SER A 172 -14.34 31.48 -2.92
#